data_2bb38d5ae555607d43ee495b270fba3e
#
_entry.id   2bb38d5ae555607d43ee495b270fba3e
#
_cell.length_a   1.000
_cell.length_b   1.000
_cell.length_c   1.000
_cell.angle_alpha   90.00
_cell.angle_beta   90.00
_cell.angle_gamma   90.00
#
_symmetry.space_group_name_H-M   'P 1'
#
loop_
_entity.id
_entity.type
_entity.pdbx_description
1 polymer ?
#
loop_
_entity_poly.entity_id
_entity_poly.type
_entity_poly.pdbx_seq_one_letter_code
_entity_poly.pdbx_strand_id
1 'polypeptide(L)'
;MRLSATKSLLERRDTVIVATVSAIYGIGNPSDYHAMVLTARVGDRMSQRDVIVRLTSMQYRRNETEFTRGTFRVRGDTIDVFPAEHAELAVRIELFDDQIDSLMLFDPLTGRIRQKIPRFTVYPSSHYVTPRQTVLRAIDNIKIELRERLEWFVSEGKLVEAQRLEQRTRFDLEMLGELGFCRGIENYSRHLSGAAPGEPPPTLIDYLPSDALMIIDESHVTVPQLGGMYRGDRSRKETLVEFGFRLPSALDNRPLRFDEFERKMRRCIFVSATPADFELERSSQVVEQVVRPTGLVDPMVDVRPARTQVDDVLSEIAIRVARRERVLITTLTKRMSEDLTAFLAEHGVKVRYLHSDIETVERVEIIRDLRAGVFDVVVGINLLREGLDLPEVSLVAILDADKEGFLRSSRSLVQTIGRAARNLNGTAILYADRVTDSMRAAMDETDRRRAKQETFNLAHGIVPRGVEKQVRDMIDGVYDPKHAARLAGVDYEVMGEKQVSKEIKRLEKMMFEHAKNLEF
;
A
#
# COMPACT_ATOMS: atom_id res chain seq x y z
N MET A 1 7.21 -8.47 3.47
CA MET A 1 5.96 -8.63 2.71
C MET A 1 6.17 -8.91 1.22
N ARG A 2 6.83 -8.05 0.40
CA ARG A 2 6.97 -8.31 -1.06
C ARG A 2 7.62 -9.66 -1.39
N LEU A 3 8.75 -10.00 -0.76
CA LEU A 3 9.43 -11.29 -0.98
C LEU A 3 8.57 -12.49 -0.56
N SER A 4 7.81 -12.35 0.54
CA SER A 4 6.86 -13.39 0.98
C SER A 4 5.72 -13.58 -0.03
N ALA A 5 5.22 -12.49 -0.62
CA ALA A 5 4.19 -12.53 -1.65
C ALA A 5 4.68 -13.26 -2.92
N THR A 6 5.86 -12.90 -3.44
CA THR A 6 6.45 -13.55 -4.63
C THR A 6 6.77 -15.02 -4.39
N LYS A 7 7.31 -15.37 -3.22
CA LYS A 7 7.51 -16.76 -2.82
C LYS A 7 6.20 -17.55 -2.85
N SER A 8 5.14 -17.00 -2.23
CA SER A 8 3.83 -17.66 -2.18
C SER A 8 3.25 -17.89 -3.58
N LEU A 9 3.41 -16.93 -4.50
CA LEU A 9 2.99 -17.08 -5.91
C LEU A 9 3.75 -18.17 -6.65
N LEU A 10 5.03 -18.37 -6.33
CA LEU A 10 5.86 -19.39 -6.97
C LEU A 10 5.64 -20.81 -6.40
N GLU A 11 5.31 -20.92 -5.11
CA GLU A 11 5.17 -22.19 -4.42
C GLU A 11 3.72 -22.72 -4.36
N ARG A 12 2.72 -21.83 -4.37
CA ARG A 12 1.34 -22.17 -4.03
C ARG A 12 0.37 -21.67 -5.09
N ARG A 13 -0.65 -22.50 -5.38
CA ARG A 13 -1.75 -22.09 -6.27
C ARG A 13 -2.95 -21.48 -5.55
N ASP A 14 -3.09 -21.72 -4.26
CA ASP A 14 -4.13 -21.22 -3.38
C ASP A 14 -3.75 -19.87 -2.73
N THR A 15 -3.14 -18.97 -3.51
CA THR A 15 -2.61 -17.69 -3.02
C THR A 15 -3.51 -16.54 -3.47
N VAL A 16 -3.84 -15.65 -2.52
CA VAL A 16 -4.48 -14.35 -2.79
C VAL A 16 -3.47 -13.25 -2.50
N ILE A 17 -3.23 -12.38 -3.49
CA ILE A 17 -2.32 -11.24 -3.34
C ILE A 17 -3.13 -9.95 -3.37
N VAL A 18 -2.95 -9.13 -2.33
CA VAL A 18 -3.47 -7.76 -2.29
C VAL A 18 -2.31 -6.80 -2.57
N ALA A 19 -2.46 -6.00 -3.60
CA ALA A 19 -1.42 -5.06 -4.04
C ALA A 19 -2.01 -3.69 -4.37
N THR A 20 -1.17 -2.67 -4.30
CA THR A 20 -1.52 -1.32 -4.77
C THR A 20 -1.21 -1.18 -6.27
N VAL A 21 -1.62 -0.07 -6.88
CA VAL A 21 -1.30 0.26 -8.28
C VAL A 21 0.21 0.22 -8.58
N SER A 22 1.07 0.34 -7.56
CA SER A 22 2.52 0.20 -7.73
C SER A 22 2.97 -1.21 -8.12
N ALA A 23 2.07 -2.20 -8.15
CA ALA A 23 2.34 -3.53 -8.69
C ALA A 23 2.72 -3.55 -10.18
N ILE A 24 2.42 -2.48 -10.92
CA ILE A 24 2.84 -2.30 -12.33
C ILE A 24 4.26 -1.76 -12.49
N TYR A 25 4.97 -1.42 -11.39
CA TYR A 25 6.39 -1.08 -11.47
C TYR A 25 7.26 -2.32 -11.68
N GLY A 26 8.39 -2.11 -12.35
CA GLY A 26 9.38 -3.14 -12.59
C GLY A 26 9.94 -3.73 -11.28
N ILE A 27 9.99 -5.04 -11.24
CA ILE A 27 10.74 -5.84 -10.27
C ILE A 27 11.64 -6.82 -11.02
N GLY A 28 12.46 -7.61 -10.34
CA GLY A 28 13.33 -8.57 -11.00
C GLY A 28 12.56 -9.62 -11.83
N ASN A 29 13.27 -10.24 -12.78
CA ASN A 29 12.71 -11.26 -13.65
C ASN A 29 12.28 -12.52 -12.83
N PRO A 30 11.05 -13.03 -12.99
CA PRO A 30 10.60 -14.23 -12.28
C PRO A 30 11.47 -15.46 -12.51
N SER A 31 11.98 -15.67 -13.73
CA SER A 31 12.82 -16.82 -14.06
C SER A 31 14.18 -16.76 -13.36
N ASP A 32 14.82 -15.59 -13.32
CA ASP A 32 16.08 -15.38 -12.62
C ASP A 32 15.90 -15.54 -11.11
N TYR A 33 14.83 -14.96 -10.56
CA TYR A 33 14.50 -15.08 -9.16
C TYR A 33 14.28 -16.55 -8.75
N HIS A 34 13.57 -17.32 -9.58
CA HIS A 34 13.34 -18.75 -9.34
C HIS A 34 14.61 -19.59 -9.52
N ALA A 35 15.47 -19.25 -10.47
CA ALA A 35 16.74 -19.96 -10.69
C ALA A 35 17.77 -19.76 -9.57
N MET A 36 17.64 -18.67 -8.80
CA MET A 36 18.58 -18.30 -7.73
C MET A 36 18.19 -18.83 -6.34
N VAL A 37 17.27 -19.78 -6.22
CA VAL A 37 16.92 -20.38 -4.94
C VAL A 37 17.97 -21.39 -4.45
N LEU A 38 18.10 -21.54 -3.13
CA LEU A 38 18.88 -22.61 -2.49
C LEU A 38 17.89 -23.62 -1.89
N THR A 39 17.76 -24.77 -2.53
CA THR A 39 17.02 -25.91 -1.94
C THR A 39 17.99 -26.82 -1.23
N ALA A 40 17.76 -27.03 0.05
CA ALA A 40 18.52 -27.94 0.91
C ALA A 40 17.63 -29.12 1.34
N ARG A 41 18.14 -30.34 1.25
CA ARG A 41 17.49 -31.57 1.75
C ARG A 41 18.45 -32.30 2.64
N VAL A 42 17.95 -32.95 3.66
CA VAL A 42 18.75 -33.86 4.50
C VAL A 42 19.31 -34.99 3.61
N GLY A 43 20.62 -35.18 3.67
CA GLY A 43 21.35 -36.13 2.83
C GLY A 43 21.94 -35.56 1.54
N ASP A 44 21.60 -34.31 1.16
CA ASP A 44 22.23 -33.67 -0.02
C ASP A 44 23.73 -33.47 0.22
N ARG A 45 24.54 -33.74 -0.80
CA ARG A 45 25.98 -33.42 -0.81
C ARG A 45 26.16 -31.96 -1.19
N MET A 46 26.60 -31.18 -0.23
CA MET A 46 26.85 -29.75 -0.41
C MET A 46 27.85 -29.29 0.65
N SER A 47 29.00 -28.79 0.22
CA SER A 47 30.00 -28.29 1.15
C SER A 47 29.54 -26.99 1.82
N GLN A 48 30.07 -26.69 3.00
CA GLN A 48 29.83 -25.44 3.70
C GLN A 48 30.14 -24.24 2.80
N ARG A 49 31.22 -24.32 2.02
CA ARG A 49 31.64 -23.29 1.08
C ARG A 49 30.58 -23.06 -0.02
N ASP A 50 30.00 -24.13 -0.55
CA ASP A 50 28.97 -24.03 -1.58
C ASP A 50 27.71 -23.34 -1.06
N VAL A 51 27.28 -23.68 0.16
CA VAL A 51 26.13 -23.02 0.83
C VAL A 51 26.41 -21.54 1.02
N ILE A 52 27.60 -21.15 1.51
CA ILE A 52 27.99 -19.75 1.72
C ILE A 52 28.03 -18.98 0.41
N VAL A 53 28.67 -19.54 -0.62
CA VAL A 53 28.75 -18.91 -1.95
C VAL A 53 27.33 -18.71 -2.53
N ARG A 54 26.46 -19.70 -2.38
CA ARG A 54 25.07 -19.61 -2.86
C ARG A 54 24.28 -18.54 -2.10
N LEU A 55 24.37 -18.51 -0.77
CA LEU A 55 23.71 -17.48 0.04
C LEU A 55 24.20 -16.06 -0.32
N THR A 56 25.51 -15.89 -0.50
CA THR A 56 26.10 -14.60 -0.89
C THR A 56 25.62 -14.18 -2.27
N SER A 57 25.56 -15.10 -3.26
CA SER A 57 25.03 -14.82 -4.59
C SER A 57 23.54 -14.43 -4.58
N MET A 58 22.78 -14.90 -3.57
CA MET A 58 21.38 -14.54 -3.31
C MET A 58 21.24 -13.25 -2.50
N GLN A 59 22.33 -12.50 -2.30
CA GLN A 59 22.41 -11.22 -1.57
C GLN A 59 22.11 -11.35 -0.07
N TYR A 60 22.32 -12.53 0.55
CA TYR A 60 22.40 -12.66 1.99
C TYR A 60 23.73 -12.13 2.50
N ARG A 61 23.69 -11.41 3.62
CA ARG A 61 24.90 -10.88 4.27
C ARG A 61 25.34 -11.79 5.41
N ARG A 62 26.64 -12.09 5.48
CA ARG A 62 27.19 -12.77 6.63
C ARG A 62 27.27 -11.80 7.81
N ASN A 63 26.67 -12.16 8.93
CA ASN A 63 26.71 -11.34 10.14
C ASN A 63 26.64 -12.27 11.37
N GLU A 64 27.70 -12.29 12.14
CA GLU A 64 27.82 -13.19 13.31
C GLU A 64 27.18 -12.59 14.58
N THR A 65 27.01 -11.27 14.63
CA THR A 65 26.54 -10.54 15.81
C THR A 65 25.07 -10.14 15.69
N GLU A 66 24.68 -9.53 14.60
CA GLU A 66 23.33 -9.06 14.35
C GLU A 66 22.61 -9.99 13.36
N PHE A 67 21.83 -10.91 13.92
CA PHE A 67 21.12 -11.92 13.13
C PHE A 67 19.72 -11.43 12.78
N THR A 68 19.62 -10.79 11.62
CA THR A 68 18.39 -10.19 11.10
C THR A 68 17.96 -10.83 9.77
N ARG A 69 16.78 -10.49 9.27
CA ARG A 69 16.29 -11.01 7.97
C ARG A 69 17.26 -10.70 6.83
N GLY A 70 17.51 -11.68 5.97
CA GLY A 70 18.47 -11.55 4.87
C GLY A 70 19.93 -11.66 5.32
N THR A 71 20.18 -12.19 6.52
CA THR A 71 21.52 -12.51 7.00
C THR A 71 21.70 -14.00 7.25
N PHE A 72 22.95 -14.44 7.28
CA PHE A 72 23.34 -15.77 7.74
C PHE A 72 24.58 -15.68 8.64
N ARG A 73 24.78 -16.67 9.48
CA ARG A 73 25.96 -16.80 10.33
C ARG A 73 26.48 -18.23 10.28
N VAL A 74 27.77 -18.40 10.55
CA VAL A 74 28.45 -19.70 10.46
C VAL A 74 29.18 -19.99 11.76
N ARG A 75 28.90 -21.13 12.39
CA ARG A 75 29.52 -21.56 13.63
C ARG A 75 29.91 -23.03 13.54
N GLY A 76 31.22 -23.34 13.36
CA GLY A 76 31.66 -24.68 13.05
C GLY A 76 30.96 -25.19 11.79
N ASP A 77 30.39 -26.38 11.86
CA ASP A 77 29.68 -27.03 10.74
C ASP A 77 28.20 -26.64 10.65
N THR A 78 27.80 -25.57 11.35
CA THR A 78 26.42 -25.10 11.40
C THR A 78 26.30 -23.77 10.68
N ILE A 79 25.31 -23.66 9.78
CA ILE A 79 24.92 -22.41 9.10
C ILE A 79 23.50 -22.07 9.52
N ASP A 80 23.34 -20.95 10.19
CA ASP A 80 22.03 -20.38 10.50
C ASP A 80 21.68 -19.32 9.44
N VAL A 81 20.52 -19.45 8.81
CA VAL A 81 20.01 -18.51 7.80
C VAL A 81 18.71 -17.91 8.30
N PHE A 82 18.60 -16.58 8.28
CA PHE A 82 17.32 -15.92 8.52
C PHE A 82 16.71 -15.47 7.19
N PRO A 83 15.76 -16.25 6.64
CA PRO A 83 15.18 -15.95 5.33
C PRO A 83 14.55 -14.57 5.29
N ALA A 84 14.75 -13.86 4.20
CA ALA A 84 14.28 -12.47 4.06
C ALA A 84 12.74 -12.38 4.00
N GLU A 85 12.07 -13.45 3.59
CA GLU A 85 10.62 -13.58 3.47
C GLU A 85 9.92 -14.02 4.76
N HIS A 86 10.65 -14.57 5.73
CA HIS A 86 10.10 -15.02 7.02
C HIS A 86 10.13 -13.90 8.07
N ALA A 87 9.11 -13.86 8.93
CA ALA A 87 9.03 -12.88 10.01
C ALA A 87 9.64 -13.40 11.32
N GLU A 88 9.48 -14.70 11.63
CA GLU A 88 9.67 -15.24 12.99
C GLU A 88 10.56 -16.46 13.05
N LEU A 89 10.88 -17.09 11.93
CA LEU A 89 11.61 -18.35 11.90
C LEU A 89 12.87 -18.24 11.06
N ALA A 90 13.96 -18.74 11.61
CA ALA A 90 15.22 -18.96 10.92
C ALA A 90 15.44 -20.46 10.67
N VAL A 91 16.33 -20.77 9.76
CA VAL A 91 16.68 -22.13 9.37
C VAL A 91 18.10 -22.42 9.80
N ARG A 92 18.30 -23.55 10.47
CA ARG A 92 19.61 -24.09 10.79
C ARG A 92 19.91 -25.24 9.86
N ILE A 93 21.07 -25.20 9.21
CA ILE A 93 21.65 -26.23 8.37
C ILE A 93 22.86 -26.79 9.11
N GLU A 94 22.80 -28.02 9.53
CA GLU A 94 23.93 -28.75 10.13
C GLU A 94 24.56 -29.62 9.07
N LEU A 95 25.88 -29.52 8.95
CA LEU A 95 26.68 -30.30 8.01
C LEU A 95 27.51 -31.33 8.76
N PHE A 96 27.67 -32.49 8.14
CA PHE A 96 28.67 -33.45 8.54
C PHE A 96 29.52 -33.74 7.31
N ASP A 97 30.78 -33.31 7.35
CA ASP A 97 31.66 -33.30 6.17
C ASP A 97 30.99 -32.45 5.05
N ASP A 98 30.88 -32.97 3.85
CA ASP A 98 30.23 -32.34 2.70
C ASP A 98 28.76 -32.79 2.52
N GLN A 99 28.06 -33.15 3.60
CA GLN A 99 26.67 -33.60 3.55
C GLN A 99 25.80 -32.83 4.56
N ILE A 100 24.58 -32.49 4.16
CA ILE A 100 23.58 -31.91 5.05
C ILE A 100 23.04 -33.04 5.97
N ASP A 101 23.41 -32.99 7.25
CA ASP A 101 23.00 -33.95 8.26
C ASP A 101 21.62 -33.67 8.81
N SER A 102 21.34 -32.41 9.11
CA SER A 102 20.02 -32.01 9.62
C SER A 102 19.59 -30.60 9.19
N LEU A 103 18.27 -30.41 9.14
CA LEU A 103 17.63 -29.10 8.89
C LEU A 103 16.60 -28.84 9.99
N MET A 104 16.64 -27.63 10.56
CA MET A 104 15.77 -27.25 11.66
C MET A 104 15.23 -25.82 11.47
N LEU A 105 13.96 -25.63 11.81
CA LEU A 105 13.37 -24.32 12.03
C LEU A 105 13.57 -23.93 13.50
N PHE A 106 14.01 -22.72 13.74
CA PHE A 106 14.23 -22.19 15.08
C PHE A 106 13.83 -20.74 15.20
N ASP A 107 13.55 -20.31 16.40
CA ASP A 107 13.28 -18.93 16.76
C ASP A 107 14.61 -18.14 16.80
N PRO A 108 14.79 -17.12 15.95
CA PRO A 108 16.06 -16.40 15.84
C PRO A 108 16.44 -15.62 17.10
N LEU A 109 15.45 -15.22 17.94
CA LEU A 109 15.68 -14.47 19.17
C LEU A 109 16.14 -15.39 20.31
N THR A 110 15.45 -16.52 20.52
CA THR A 110 15.68 -17.40 21.65
C THR A 110 16.62 -18.57 21.31
N GLY A 111 16.86 -18.85 20.02
CA GLY A 111 17.59 -20.01 19.54
C GLY A 111 16.85 -21.34 19.70
N ARG A 112 15.60 -21.33 20.18
CA ARG A 112 14.81 -22.54 20.45
C ARG A 112 14.39 -23.21 19.14
N ILE A 113 14.72 -24.47 18.99
CA ILE A 113 14.31 -25.32 17.87
C ILE A 113 12.79 -25.52 17.95
N ARG A 114 12.08 -25.19 16.86
CA ARG A 114 10.64 -25.40 16.72
C ARG A 114 10.32 -26.74 16.07
N GLN A 115 11.06 -27.08 15.00
CA GLN A 115 10.77 -28.25 14.20
C GLN A 115 12.03 -28.74 13.45
N LYS A 116 12.23 -30.05 13.32
CA LYS A 116 13.12 -30.67 12.33
C LYS A 116 12.35 -30.84 11.02
N ILE A 117 12.98 -30.53 9.91
CA ILE A 117 12.36 -30.59 8.58
C ILE A 117 13.25 -31.38 7.60
N PRO A 118 12.68 -32.14 6.65
CA PRO A 118 13.46 -32.89 5.70
C PRO A 118 14.01 -32.05 4.54
N ARG A 119 13.39 -30.88 4.28
CA ARG A 119 13.72 -30.01 3.16
C ARG A 119 13.38 -28.56 3.49
N PHE A 120 14.20 -27.63 3.00
CA PHE A 120 13.89 -26.20 3.02
C PHE A 120 14.40 -25.52 1.75
N THR A 121 13.66 -24.52 1.27
CA THR A 121 14.09 -23.67 0.15
C THR A 121 14.25 -22.24 0.64
N VAL A 122 15.48 -21.72 0.54
CA VAL A 122 15.81 -20.32 0.80
C VAL A 122 15.63 -19.54 -0.49
N TYR A 123 14.88 -18.47 -0.43
CA TYR A 123 14.66 -17.55 -1.54
C TYR A 123 15.61 -16.35 -1.47
N PRO A 124 15.90 -15.67 -2.59
CA PRO A 124 16.78 -14.51 -2.60
C PRO A 124 16.32 -13.39 -1.66
N SER A 125 17.26 -12.67 -1.08
CA SER A 125 16.97 -11.54 -0.19
C SER A 125 16.53 -10.26 -0.92
N SER A 126 16.58 -10.24 -2.25
CA SER A 126 16.15 -9.15 -3.13
C SER A 126 15.51 -9.71 -4.40
N HIS A 127 14.61 -8.94 -5.01
CA HIS A 127 14.08 -9.27 -6.34
C HIS A 127 15.09 -9.03 -7.48
N TYR A 128 16.10 -8.20 -7.24
CA TYR A 128 17.17 -7.89 -8.21
C TYR A 128 18.40 -8.78 -7.95
N VAL A 129 18.19 -10.09 -7.92
CA VAL A 129 19.29 -11.06 -7.95
C VAL A 129 19.52 -11.50 -9.39
N THR A 130 20.77 -11.48 -9.80
CA THR A 130 21.14 -11.75 -11.17
C THR A 130 22.40 -12.63 -11.18
N PRO A 131 22.44 -13.69 -12.01
CA PRO A 131 23.61 -14.53 -12.14
C PRO A 131 24.89 -13.73 -12.47
N ARG A 132 26.02 -14.12 -11.87
CA ARG A 132 27.30 -13.39 -12.01
C ARG A 132 27.68 -13.09 -13.46
N GLN A 133 27.49 -14.03 -14.36
CA GLN A 133 27.80 -13.85 -15.79
C GLN A 133 26.93 -12.76 -16.44
N THR A 134 25.67 -12.68 -16.04
CA THR A 134 24.74 -11.64 -16.51
C THR A 134 25.15 -10.27 -15.97
N VAL A 135 25.58 -10.19 -14.70
CA VAL A 135 26.10 -8.96 -14.11
C VAL A 135 27.34 -8.47 -14.86
N LEU A 136 28.31 -9.35 -15.17
CA LEU A 136 29.51 -8.97 -15.90
C LEU A 136 29.19 -8.44 -17.31
N ARG A 137 28.29 -9.10 -18.04
CA ARG A 137 27.82 -8.63 -19.34
C ARG A 137 27.10 -7.28 -19.23
N ALA A 138 26.27 -7.08 -18.19
CA ALA A 138 25.60 -5.81 -17.94
C ALA A 138 26.61 -4.68 -17.68
N ILE A 139 27.70 -4.95 -16.92
CA ILE A 139 28.78 -4.00 -16.67
C ILE A 139 29.39 -3.50 -17.98
N ASP A 140 29.68 -4.40 -18.93
CA ASP A 140 30.27 -4.01 -20.21
C ASP A 140 29.31 -3.15 -21.05
N ASN A 141 28.01 -3.50 -21.07
CA ASN A 141 26.99 -2.70 -21.75
C ASN A 141 26.81 -1.31 -21.11
N ILE A 142 26.83 -1.24 -19.78
CA ILE A 142 26.74 0.04 -19.04
C ILE A 142 27.94 0.93 -19.33
N LYS A 143 29.16 0.36 -19.46
CA LYS A 143 30.36 1.12 -19.84
C LYS A 143 30.26 1.72 -21.26
N ILE A 144 29.64 1.00 -22.18
CA ILE A 144 29.41 1.49 -23.55
C ILE A 144 28.43 2.67 -23.49
N GLU A 145 27.28 2.50 -22.87
CA GLU A 145 26.26 3.57 -22.72
C GLU A 145 26.83 4.80 -21.99
N LEU A 146 27.61 4.59 -20.94
CA LEU A 146 28.28 5.68 -20.22
C LEU A 146 29.17 6.49 -21.13
N ARG A 147 30.02 5.84 -21.92
CA ARG A 147 30.94 6.51 -22.87
C ARG A 147 30.18 7.38 -23.86
N GLU A 148 29.17 6.80 -24.50
CA GLU A 148 28.33 7.51 -25.47
C GLU A 148 27.65 8.73 -24.84
N ARG A 149 27.14 8.58 -23.60
CA ARG A 149 26.46 9.67 -22.89
C ARG A 149 27.43 10.76 -22.45
N LEU A 150 28.66 10.42 -22.03
CA LEU A 150 29.67 11.39 -21.67
C LEU A 150 30.14 12.20 -22.89
N GLU A 151 30.38 11.55 -24.05
CA GLU A 151 30.70 12.21 -25.32
C GLU A 151 29.59 13.21 -25.70
N TRP A 152 28.33 12.82 -25.53
CA TRP A 152 27.21 13.71 -25.80
C TRP A 152 27.18 14.92 -24.83
N PHE A 153 27.37 14.73 -23.54
CA PHE A 153 27.40 15.83 -22.57
C PHE A 153 28.55 16.82 -22.86
N VAL A 154 29.73 16.30 -23.23
CA VAL A 154 30.87 17.13 -23.57
C VAL A 154 30.60 17.94 -24.84
N SER A 155 30.00 17.35 -25.88
CA SER A 155 29.63 18.05 -27.11
C SER A 155 28.60 19.16 -26.89
N GLU A 156 27.70 18.99 -25.89
CA GLU A 156 26.70 19.99 -25.50
C GLU A 156 27.23 21.02 -24.48
N GLY A 157 28.53 20.94 -24.09
CA GLY A 157 29.13 21.83 -23.09
C GLY A 157 28.67 21.58 -21.65
N LYS A 158 27.99 20.46 -21.37
CA LYS A 158 27.43 20.06 -20.04
C LYS A 158 28.46 19.30 -19.20
N LEU A 159 29.57 19.98 -18.84
CA LEU A 159 30.72 19.33 -18.18
C LEU A 159 30.41 18.87 -16.75
N VAL A 160 29.56 19.59 -16.03
CA VAL A 160 29.16 19.23 -14.64
C VAL A 160 28.30 17.97 -14.64
N GLU A 161 27.38 17.87 -15.59
CA GLU A 161 26.52 16.70 -15.78
C GLU A 161 27.36 15.48 -16.18
N ALA A 162 28.35 15.67 -17.07
CA ALA A 162 29.28 14.62 -17.47
C ALA A 162 30.06 14.09 -16.25
N GLN A 163 30.68 14.96 -15.48
CA GLN A 163 31.45 14.58 -14.30
C GLN A 163 30.59 13.85 -13.25
N ARG A 164 29.40 14.36 -12.98
CA ARG A 164 28.45 13.75 -12.03
C ARG A 164 28.06 12.34 -12.45
N LEU A 165 27.69 12.17 -13.71
CA LEU A 165 27.29 10.88 -14.26
C LEU A 165 28.46 9.89 -14.22
N GLU A 166 29.65 10.33 -14.63
CA GLU A 166 30.84 9.49 -14.65
C GLU A 166 31.19 8.97 -13.26
N GLN A 167 31.33 9.86 -12.28
CA GLN A 167 31.67 9.49 -10.90
C GLN A 167 30.67 8.50 -10.32
N ARG A 168 29.38 8.78 -10.46
CA ARG A 168 28.32 7.93 -9.95
C ARG A 168 28.31 6.56 -10.62
N THR A 169 28.36 6.53 -11.94
CA THR A 169 28.26 5.26 -12.67
C THR A 169 29.50 4.39 -12.48
N ARG A 170 30.72 4.98 -12.42
CA ARG A 170 31.94 4.23 -12.14
C ARG A 170 31.91 3.57 -10.76
N PHE A 171 31.44 4.31 -9.74
CA PHE A 171 31.27 3.76 -8.40
C PHE A 171 30.24 2.60 -8.40
N ASP A 172 29.08 2.78 -9.05
CA ASP A 172 28.06 1.74 -9.14
C ASP A 172 28.59 0.50 -9.90
N LEU A 173 29.41 0.66 -10.93
CA LEU A 173 30.06 -0.43 -11.67
C LEU A 173 31.07 -1.21 -10.82
N GLU A 174 31.86 -0.53 -10.00
CA GLU A 174 32.77 -1.15 -9.05
C GLU A 174 31.98 -2.02 -8.04
N MET A 175 30.93 -1.47 -7.44
CA MET A 175 30.06 -2.20 -6.51
C MET A 175 29.40 -3.40 -7.18
N LEU A 176 28.92 -3.28 -8.41
CA LEU A 176 28.36 -4.40 -9.19
C LEU A 176 29.44 -5.45 -9.49
N GLY A 177 30.65 -5.02 -9.79
CA GLY A 177 31.79 -5.88 -10.05
C GLY A 177 32.21 -6.70 -8.84
N GLU A 178 32.34 -6.09 -7.69
CA GLU A 178 32.83 -6.72 -6.46
C GLU A 178 31.73 -7.48 -5.70
N LEU A 179 30.56 -6.83 -5.50
CA LEU A 179 29.50 -7.33 -4.64
C LEU A 179 28.31 -7.93 -5.41
N GLY A 180 28.24 -7.75 -6.73
CA GLY A 180 27.08 -8.14 -7.54
C GLY A 180 25.83 -7.27 -7.28
N PHE A 181 25.97 -6.15 -6.56
CA PHE A 181 24.89 -5.24 -6.19
C PHE A 181 25.41 -3.81 -6.04
N CYS A 182 24.57 -2.83 -6.39
CA CYS A 182 24.79 -1.41 -6.06
C CYS A 182 23.51 -0.76 -5.59
N ARG A 183 23.62 0.37 -4.88
CA ARG A 183 22.45 1.13 -4.45
C ARG A 183 21.78 1.80 -5.62
N GLY A 184 20.52 1.47 -5.88
CA GLY A 184 19.80 1.94 -7.06
C GLY A 184 20.01 1.04 -8.29
N ILE A 185 20.29 -0.25 -8.07
CA ILE A 185 20.51 -1.28 -9.11
C ILE A 185 19.37 -1.33 -10.13
N GLU A 186 18.14 -0.97 -9.72
CA GLU A 186 16.96 -0.89 -10.57
C GLU A 186 17.14 0.09 -11.75
N ASN A 187 18.02 1.10 -11.64
CA ASN A 187 18.31 2.02 -12.73
C ASN A 187 19.09 1.36 -13.88
N TYR A 188 19.67 0.19 -13.64
CA TYR A 188 20.38 -0.63 -14.62
C TYR A 188 19.57 -1.88 -15.04
N SER A 189 18.28 -1.94 -14.69
CA SER A 189 17.41 -3.11 -14.90
C SER A 189 17.38 -3.58 -16.36
N ARG A 190 17.41 -2.66 -17.34
CA ARG A 190 17.48 -3.00 -18.76
C ARG A 190 18.71 -3.84 -19.09
N HIS A 191 19.88 -3.43 -18.62
CA HIS A 191 21.14 -4.16 -18.87
C HIS A 191 21.19 -5.51 -18.13
N LEU A 192 20.61 -5.55 -16.92
CA LEU A 192 20.55 -6.77 -16.11
C LEU A 192 19.55 -7.80 -16.67
N SER A 193 18.42 -7.35 -17.20
CA SER A 193 17.44 -8.24 -17.84
C SER A 193 17.80 -8.63 -19.28
N GLY A 194 18.68 -7.87 -19.94
CA GLY A 194 18.96 -8.03 -21.35
C GLY A 194 17.82 -7.56 -22.28
N ALA A 195 16.88 -6.80 -21.75
CA ALA A 195 15.75 -6.25 -22.50
C ALA A 195 16.20 -5.21 -23.54
N ALA A 196 15.47 -5.12 -24.64
CA ALA A 196 15.68 -4.07 -25.64
C ALA A 196 15.22 -2.70 -25.09
N PRO A 197 15.77 -1.59 -25.65
CA PRO A 197 15.31 -0.26 -25.26
C PRO A 197 13.79 -0.09 -25.44
N GLY A 198 13.12 0.40 -24.40
CA GLY A 198 11.68 0.64 -24.40
C GLY A 198 10.80 -0.59 -24.13
N GLU A 199 11.36 -1.78 -23.98
CA GLU A 199 10.60 -2.95 -23.55
C GLU A 199 10.03 -2.78 -22.13
N PRO A 200 8.81 -3.35 -21.85
CA PRO A 200 8.23 -3.29 -20.53
C PRO A 200 9.05 -4.11 -19.52
N PRO A 201 9.32 -3.56 -18.32
CA PRO A 201 10.01 -4.34 -17.29
C PRO A 201 9.11 -5.46 -16.75
N PRO A 202 9.68 -6.56 -16.25
CA PRO A 202 8.93 -7.55 -15.51
C PRO A 202 8.32 -6.93 -14.24
N THR A 203 7.06 -7.26 -13.97
CA THR A 203 6.28 -6.71 -12.85
C THR A 203 5.73 -7.82 -11.96
N LEU A 204 5.04 -7.49 -10.87
CA LEU A 204 4.36 -8.49 -10.05
C LEU A 204 3.35 -9.32 -10.84
N ILE A 205 2.75 -8.73 -11.89
CA ILE A 205 1.79 -9.42 -12.76
C ILE A 205 2.44 -10.60 -13.50
N ASP A 206 3.73 -10.51 -13.79
CA ASP A 206 4.48 -11.58 -14.48
C ASP A 206 4.79 -12.78 -13.59
N TYR A 207 4.61 -12.67 -12.28
CA TYR A 207 4.68 -13.77 -11.32
C TYR A 207 3.37 -14.53 -11.18
N LEU A 208 2.26 -13.98 -11.68
CA LEU A 208 0.95 -14.62 -11.59
C LEU A 208 0.85 -15.80 -12.54
N PRO A 209 0.21 -16.91 -12.14
CA PRO A 209 -0.09 -18.00 -13.05
C PRO A 209 -1.02 -17.53 -14.19
N SER A 210 -0.97 -18.25 -15.32
CA SER A 210 -1.68 -17.85 -16.53
C SER A 210 -3.21 -17.85 -16.38
N ASP A 211 -3.73 -18.58 -15.41
CA ASP A 211 -5.14 -18.71 -15.06
C ASP A 211 -5.57 -17.83 -13.87
N ALA A 212 -4.70 -16.95 -13.40
CA ALA A 212 -5.00 -16.03 -12.31
C ALA A 212 -6.19 -15.13 -12.64
N LEU A 213 -7.03 -14.89 -11.63
CA LEU A 213 -8.10 -13.91 -11.67
C LEU A 213 -7.61 -12.58 -11.07
N MET A 214 -7.70 -11.52 -11.84
CA MET A 214 -7.40 -10.16 -11.38
C MET A 214 -8.69 -9.47 -10.94
N ILE A 215 -8.70 -8.89 -9.75
CA ILE A 215 -9.81 -8.09 -9.25
C ILE A 215 -9.30 -6.67 -9.06
N ILE A 216 -9.89 -5.72 -9.76
CA ILE A 216 -9.53 -4.29 -9.67
C ILE A 216 -10.61 -3.61 -8.84
N ASP A 217 -10.27 -3.35 -7.59
CA ASP A 217 -11.15 -2.65 -6.67
C ASP A 217 -11.13 -1.13 -6.90
N GLU A 218 -12.27 -0.48 -6.66
CA GLU A 218 -12.51 0.94 -6.99
C GLU A 218 -12.01 1.28 -8.40
N SER A 219 -12.38 0.46 -9.38
CA SER A 219 -11.82 0.48 -10.73
C SER A 219 -11.93 1.84 -11.41
N HIS A 220 -13.01 2.58 -11.16
CA HIS A 220 -13.25 3.94 -11.67
C HIS A 220 -12.17 4.97 -11.25
N VAL A 221 -11.39 4.66 -10.19
CA VAL A 221 -10.22 5.45 -9.75
C VAL A 221 -8.92 4.74 -10.10
N THR A 222 -8.87 3.43 -9.86
CA THR A 222 -7.67 2.61 -10.04
C THR A 222 -7.21 2.57 -11.50
N VAL A 223 -8.13 2.42 -12.46
CA VAL A 223 -7.79 2.36 -13.89
C VAL A 223 -7.20 3.68 -14.41
N PRO A 224 -7.79 4.86 -14.18
CA PRO A 224 -7.16 6.13 -14.51
C PRO A 224 -5.81 6.36 -13.83
N GLN A 225 -5.65 5.93 -12.58
CA GLN A 225 -4.39 6.02 -11.85
C GLN A 225 -3.30 5.18 -12.50
N LEU A 226 -3.58 3.94 -12.90
CA LEU A 226 -2.68 3.08 -13.65
C LEU A 226 -2.23 3.77 -14.96
N GLY A 227 -3.16 4.40 -15.69
CA GLY A 227 -2.86 5.15 -16.90
C GLY A 227 -1.96 6.38 -16.68
N GLY A 228 -2.11 7.05 -15.55
CA GLY A 228 -1.35 8.26 -15.21
C GLY A 228 0.08 8.00 -14.72
N MET A 229 0.35 6.84 -14.12
CA MET A 229 1.62 6.54 -13.46
C MET A 229 2.83 6.64 -14.38
N TYR A 230 2.72 6.12 -15.60
CA TYR A 230 3.83 6.16 -16.57
C TYR A 230 4.28 7.59 -16.88
N ARG A 231 3.34 8.50 -17.11
CA ARG A 231 3.66 9.90 -17.49
C ARG A 231 4.39 10.62 -16.37
N GLY A 232 3.94 10.46 -15.13
CA GLY A 232 4.56 11.09 -13.96
C GLY A 232 5.98 10.55 -13.70
N ASP A 233 6.18 9.23 -13.78
CA ASP A 233 7.50 8.60 -13.63
C ASP A 233 8.45 9.04 -14.75
N ARG A 234 7.98 9.06 -15.99
CA ARG A 234 8.76 9.44 -17.18
C ARG A 234 9.29 10.87 -17.08
N SER A 235 8.42 11.85 -16.79
CA SER A 235 8.81 13.25 -16.66
C SER A 235 9.89 13.47 -15.59
N ARG A 236 9.74 12.84 -14.42
CA ARG A 236 10.74 12.89 -13.37
C ARG A 236 12.09 12.31 -13.80
N LYS A 237 12.08 11.15 -14.45
CA LYS A 237 13.30 10.47 -14.88
C LYS A 237 14.01 11.16 -16.04
N GLU A 238 13.26 11.75 -16.95
CA GLU A 238 13.84 12.58 -18.02
C GLU A 238 14.68 13.72 -17.44
N THR A 239 14.18 14.42 -16.42
CA THR A 239 14.94 15.44 -15.70
C THR A 239 16.22 14.85 -15.08
N LEU A 240 16.16 13.68 -14.45
CA LEU A 240 17.34 13.04 -13.85
C LEU A 240 18.40 12.64 -14.91
N VAL A 241 17.96 12.20 -16.08
CA VAL A 241 18.84 11.84 -17.19
C VAL A 241 19.45 13.09 -17.86
N GLU A 242 18.63 14.14 -18.03
CA GLU A 242 19.08 15.40 -18.62
C GLU A 242 20.19 16.07 -17.79
N PHE A 243 20.05 16.04 -16.46
CA PHE A 243 21.01 16.65 -15.54
C PHE A 243 22.12 15.69 -15.05
N GLY A 244 22.35 14.57 -15.73
CA GLY A 244 23.46 13.65 -15.44
C GLY A 244 23.38 12.88 -14.12
N PHE A 245 22.18 12.71 -13.55
CA PHE A 245 21.99 11.89 -12.36
C PHE A 245 21.79 10.41 -12.69
N ARG A 246 21.38 10.07 -13.92
CA ARG A 246 21.11 8.71 -14.39
C ARG A 246 21.50 8.55 -15.85
N LEU A 247 21.82 7.31 -16.23
CA LEU A 247 21.96 6.94 -17.65
C LEU A 247 20.60 6.93 -18.36
N PRO A 248 20.55 7.10 -19.69
CA PRO A 248 19.32 7.01 -20.47
C PRO A 248 18.55 5.70 -20.26
N SER A 249 19.24 4.57 -20.06
CA SER A 249 18.63 3.27 -19.76
C SER A 249 17.78 3.24 -18.50
N ALA A 250 18.00 4.15 -17.55
CA ALA A 250 17.17 4.27 -16.36
C ALA A 250 15.71 4.64 -16.67
N LEU A 251 15.44 5.17 -17.87
CA LEU A 251 14.09 5.43 -18.36
C LEU A 251 13.27 4.15 -18.60
N ASP A 252 13.94 3.00 -18.75
CA ASP A 252 13.29 1.71 -18.98
C ASP A 252 12.93 1.00 -17.66
N ASN A 253 13.48 1.43 -16.53
CA ASN A 253 12.95 1.09 -15.21
C ASN A 253 11.72 1.94 -14.93
N ARG A 254 10.57 1.53 -15.35
CA ARG A 254 9.33 2.31 -15.39
C ARG A 254 8.12 1.47 -15.03
N PRO A 255 6.99 2.08 -14.65
CA PRO A 255 5.74 1.34 -14.62
C PRO A 255 5.34 0.93 -16.03
N LEU A 256 4.49 -0.06 -16.14
CA LEU A 256 3.86 -0.43 -17.41
C LEU A 256 3.13 0.79 -18.00
N ARG A 257 3.13 0.90 -19.30
CA ARG A 257 2.17 1.75 -20.01
C ARG A 257 0.79 1.12 -19.89
N PHE A 258 -0.24 1.91 -20.09
CA PHE A 258 -1.60 1.40 -19.94
C PHE A 258 -1.93 0.27 -20.93
N ASP A 259 -1.50 0.40 -22.19
CA ASP A 259 -1.66 -0.64 -23.21
C ASP A 259 -0.90 -1.95 -22.89
N GLU A 260 0.26 -1.83 -22.22
CA GLU A 260 1.03 -2.98 -21.75
C GLU A 260 0.33 -3.67 -20.57
N PHE A 261 -0.23 -2.88 -19.65
CA PHE A 261 -1.03 -3.38 -18.55
C PHE A 261 -2.28 -4.10 -19.08
N GLU A 262 -3.01 -3.47 -20.02
CA GLU A 262 -4.22 -4.03 -20.61
C GLU A 262 -3.96 -5.39 -21.28
N ARG A 263 -2.82 -5.54 -21.99
CA ARG A 263 -2.41 -6.84 -22.59
C ARG A 263 -2.10 -7.92 -21.55
N LYS A 264 -1.68 -7.55 -20.33
CA LYS A 264 -1.42 -8.49 -19.24
C LYS A 264 -2.69 -8.83 -18.44
N MET A 265 -3.74 -8.05 -18.57
CA MET A 265 -5.03 -8.23 -17.92
C MET A 265 -5.86 -9.30 -18.68
N ARG A 266 -5.74 -10.57 -18.25
CA ARG A 266 -6.36 -11.71 -18.96
C ARG A 266 -7.81 -11.96 -18.53
N ARG A 267 -8.02 -12.28 -17.25
CA ARG A 267 -9.33 -12.46 -16.61
C ARG A 267 -9.46 -11.41 -15.53
N CYS A 268 -10.44 -10.54 -15.67
CA CYS A 268 -10.55 -9.40 -14.78
C CYS A 268 -11.99 -9.20 -14.32
N ILE A 269 -12.14 -8.83 -13.05
CA ILE A 269 -13.38 -8.32 -12.48
C ILE A 269 -13.11 -6.88 -12.04
N PHE A 270 -13.87 -5.95 -12.59
CA PHE A 270 -13.90 -4.57 -12.14
C PHE A 270 -14.93 -4.42 -11.02
N VAL A 271 -14.51 -3.90 -9.87
CA VAL A 271 -15.41 -3.65 -8.75
C VAL A 271 -15.51 -2.15 -8.54
N SER A 272 -16.71 -1.61 -8.61
CA SER A 272 -16.97 -0.19 -8.41
C SER A 272 -18.41 0.08 -8.05
N ALA A 273 -18.66 1.04 -7.15
CA ALA A 273 -19.99 1.57 -6.91
C ALA A 273 -20.47 2.51 -8.04
N THR A 274 -19.52 3.04 -8.82
CA THR A 274 -19.74 4.03 -9.89
C THR A 274 -18.82 3.72 -11.07
N PRO A 275 -19.05 2.61 -11.83
CA PRO A 275 -18.18 2.23 -12.93
C PRO A 275 -18.07 3.35 -13.97
N ALA A 276 -16.94 3.41 -14.65
CA ALA A 276 -16.66 4.36 -15.72
C ALA A 276 -16.86 3.71 -17.10
N ASP A 277 -16.73 4.51 -18.14
CA ASP A 277 -16.97 4.06 -19.51
C ASP A 277 -16.00 2.95 -19.91
N PHE A 278 -14.74 3.03 -19.47
CA PHE A 278 -13.75 1.99 -19.73
C PHE A 278 -14.19 0.61 -19.24
N GLU A 279 -14.68 0.53 -17.99
CA GLU A 279 -15.13 -0.75 -17.41
C GLU A 279 -16.36 -1.28 -18.14
N LEU A 280 -17.31 -0.38 -18.46
CA LEU A 280 -18.55 -0.76 -19.14
C LEU A 280 -18.29 -1.24 -20.58
N GLU A 281 -17.40 -0.59 -21.31
CA GLU A 281 -17.02 -0.96 -22.68
C GLU A 281 -16.22 -2.28 -22.75
N ARG A 282 -15.43 -2.59 -21.70
CA ARG A 282 -14.57 -3.79 -21.66
C ARG A 282 -15.25 -4.99 -21.01
N SER A 283 -16.35 -4.80 -20.28
CA SER A 283 -17.04 -5.87 -19.58
C SER A 283 -18.00 -6.60 -20.50
N SER A 284 -17.92 -7.93 -20.56
CA SER A 284 -18.90 -8.78 -21.23
C SER A 284 -20.20 -8.92 -20.43
N GLN A 285 -20.16 -8.66 -19.14
CA GLN A 285 -21.30 -8.75 -18.23
C GLN A 285 -21.17 -7.71 -17.12
N VAL A 286 -22.30 -7.06 -16.79
CA VAL A 286 -22.41 -6.16 -15.64
C VAL A 286 -23.37 -6.76 -14.64
N VAL A 287 -22.93 -6.93 -13.40
CA VAL A 287 -23.72 -7.50 -12.30
C VAL A 287 -23.82 -6.48 -11.18
N GLU A 288 -25.04 -6.19 -10.75
CA GLU A 288 -25.28 -5.27 -9.65
C GLU A 288 -25.45 -6.01 -8.30
N GLN A 289 -24.68 -5.59 -7.29
CA GLN A 289 -24.86 -5.99 -5.92
C GLN A 289 -25.29 -4.78 -5.08
N VAL A 290 -26.55 -4.39 -5.20
CA VAL A 290 -27.13 -3.22 -4.52
C VAL A 290 -27.66 -3.59 -3.13
N VAL A 291 -28.22 -4.78 -2.98
CA VAL A 291 -28.89 -5.23 -1.77
C VAL A 291 -27.89 -5.54 -0.65
N ARG A 292 -28.13 -4.97 0.53
CA ARG A 292 -27.34 -5.18 1.76
C ARG A 292 -28.05 -6.17 2.68
N PRO A 293 -27.39 -7.21 3.21
CA PRO A 293 -27.99 -8.15 4.15
C PRO A 293 -28.47 -7.50 5.45
N THR A 294 -27.87 -6.36 5.85
CA THR A 294 -28.27 -5.58 7.02
C THR A 294 -29.61 -4.86 6.87
N GLY A 295 -30.13 -4.79 5.65
CA GLY A 295 -31.33 -4.05 5.31
C GLY A 295 -31.14 -2.52 5.24
N LEU A 296 -29.93 -2.01 5.50
CA LEU A 296 -29.64 -0.58 5.45
C LEU A 296 -29.87 -0.01 4.05
N VAL A 297 -30.62 1.07 3.98
CA VAL A 297 -30.97 1.77 2.75
C VAL A 297 -29.96 2.90 2.46
N ASP A 298 -29.88 3.33 1.19
CA ASP A 298 -29.09 4.52 0.85
C ASP A 298 -29.69 5.78 1.50
N PRO A 299 -28.90 6.83 1.77
CA PRO A 299 -29.35 8.02 2.49
C PRO A 299 -30.46 8.75 1.75
N MET A 300 -31.32 9.43 2.49
CA MET A 300 -32.18 10.45 1.90
C MET A 300 -31.34 11.61 1.44
N VAL A 301 -31.63 12.14 0.25
CA VAL A 301 -30.94 13.30 -0.32
C VAL A 301 -31.86 14.51 -0.28
N ASP A 302 -31.42 15.57 0.38
CA ASP A 302 -32.14 16.84 0.48
C ASP A 302 -31.33 17.94 -0.23
N VAL A 303 -32.02 18.85 -0.94
CA VAL A 303 -31.38 19.99 -1.62
C VAL A 303 -31.81 21.27 -0.93
N ARG A 304 -30.85 22.04 -0.44
CA ARG A 304 -31.08 23.29 0.29
C ARG A 304 -30.33 24.46 -0.34
N PRO A 305 -30.78 25.70 -0.15
CA PRO A 305 -30.13 26.87 -0.71
C PRO A 305 -28.68 27.06 -0.28
N ALA A 306 -27.79 27.33 -1.23
CA ALA A 306 -26.37 27.53 -0.92
C ALA A 306 -26.12 28.85 -0.13
N ARG A 307 -26.99 29.84 -0.24
CA ARG A 307 -26.82 31.13 0.42
C ARG A 307 -26.77 31.08 1.95
N THR A 308 -27.45 30.11 2.55
CA THR A 308 -27.53 29.92 4.01
C THR A 308 -26.83 28.62 4.46
N GLN A 309 -25.98 28.07 3.61
CA GLN A 309 -25.39 26.72 3.83
C GLN A 309 -24.59 26.61 5.14
N VAL A 310 -23.91 27.68 5.58
CA VAL A 310 -23.07 27.64 6.78
C VAL A 310 -23.91 27.61 8.04
N ASP A 311 -24.95 28.47 8.12
CA ASP A 311 -25.85 28.55 9.28
C ASP A 311 -26.73 27.30 9.38
N ASP A 312 -27.20 26.79 8.23
CA ASP A 312 -28.02 25.59 8.18
C ASP A 312 -27.21 24.35 8.58
N VAL A 313 -25.97 24.20 8.06
CA VAL A 313 -25.11 23.08 8.44
C VAL A 313 -24.73 23.11 9.93
N LEU A 314 -24.54 24.30 10.52
CA LEU A 314 -24.28 24.44 11.95
C LEU A 314 -25.48 23.93 12.78
N SER A 315 -26.70 24.26 12.36
CA SER A 315 -27.93 23.77 12.99
C SER A 315 -28.08 22.25 12.88
N GLU A 316 -27.79 21.69 11.71
CA GLU A 316 -27.80 20.23 11.47
C GLU A 316 -26.74 19.50 12.29
N ILE A 317 -25.53 20.08 12.44
CA ILE A 317 -24.49 19.55 13.32
C ILE A 317 -25.01 19.43 14.75
N ALA A 318 -25.64 20.48 15.29
CA ALA A 318 -26.17 20.46 16.66
C ALA A 318 -27.18 19.31 16.88
N ILE A 319 -28.07 19.08 15.89
CA ILE A 319 -29.04 17.98 15.93
C ILE A 319 -28.34 16.61 15.96
N ARG A 320 -27.28 16.40 15.14
CA ARG A 320 -26.56 15.12 15.04
C ARG A 320 -25.71 14.86 16.28
N VAL A 321 -25.01 15.89 16.77
CA VAL A 321 -24.20 15.81 17.99
C VAL A 321 -25.06 15.45 19.21
N ALA A 322 -26.27 16.01 19.34
CA ALA A 322 -27.21 15.65 20.39
C ALA A 322 -27.61 14.15 20.37
N ARG A 323 -27.55 13.52 19.18
CA ARG A 323 -27.80 12.08 18.99
C ARG A 323 -26.52 11.24 19.07
N ARG A 324 -25.35 11.84 19.34
CA ARG A 324 -24.03 11.20 19.31
C ARG A 324 -23.66 10.64 17.93
N GLU A 325 -24.20 11.21 16.88
CA GLU A 325 -23.89 10.90 15.48
C GLU A 325 -22.77 11.81 14.97
N ARG A 326 -22.13 11.44 13.85
CA ARG A 326 -21.01 12.16 13.25
C ARG A 326 -21.41 12.79 11.92
N VAL A 327 -20.70 13.85 11.55
CA VAL A 327 -20.98 14.64 10.36
C VAL A 327 -19.73 14.74 9.48
N LEU A 328 -19.91 14.54 8.17
CA LEU A 328 -18.90 14.81 7.17
C LEU A 328 -19.32 16.02 6.33
N ILE A 329 -18.42 16.98 6.12
CA ILE A 329 -18.68 18.16 5.30
C ILE A 329 -17.66 18.21 4.17
N THR A 330 -18.12 18.36 2.93
CA THR A 330 -17.23 18.51 1.78
C THR A 330 -17.30 19.92 1.20
N THR A 331 -16.11 20.48 0.95
CA THR A 331 -15.92 21.81 0.34
C THR A 331 -15.21 21.68 -1.01
N LEU A 332 -15.06 22.77 -1.74
CA LEU A 332 -14.39 22.79 -3.05
C LEU A 332 -12.90 23.12 -2.97
N THR A 333 -12.48 23.89 -1.97
CA THR A 333 -11.10 24.36 -1.86
C THR A 333 -10.52 24.15 -0.47
N LYS A 334 -9.19 24.08 -0.38
CA LYS A 334 -8.44 23.99 0.87
C LYS A 334 -8.79 25.16 1.81
N ARG A 335 -8.75 26.38 1.27
CA ARG A 335 -9.05 27.59 2.02
C ARG A 335 -10.46 27.56 2.62
N MET A 336 -11.47 27.19 1.80
CA MET A 336 -12.84 27.08 2.28
C MET A 336 -12.98 26.03 3.41
N SER A 337 -12.24 24.92 3.35
CA SER A 337 -12.23 23.93 4.43
C SER A 337 -11.59 24.49 5.71
N GLU A 338 -10.51 25.24 5.59
CA GLU A 338 -9.81 25.88 6.71
C GLU A 338 -10.69 26.95 7.37
N ASP A 339 -11.25 27.86 6.57
CA ASP A 339 -12.13 28.93 7.04
C ASP A 339 -13.39 28.37 7.74
N LEU A 340 -14.01 27.34 7.13
CA LEU A 340 -15.18 26.68 7.73
C LEU A 340 -14.82 25.94 9.04
N THR A 341 -13.67 25.28 9.11
CA THR A 341 -13.22 24.61 10.31
C THR A 341 -13.00 25.61 11.45
N ALA A 342 -12.35 26.74 11.16
CA ALA A 342 -12.17 27.81 12.15
C ALA A 342 -13.51 28.35 12.64
N PHE A 343 -14.44 28.67 11.73
CA PHE A 343 -15.77 29.15 12.07
C PHE A 343 -16.55 28.18 12.96
N LEU A 344 -16.56 26.89 12.61
CA LEU A 344 -17.24 25.86 13.41
C LEU A 344 -16.62 25.70 14.80
N ALA A 345 -15.28 25.78 14.90
CA ALA A 345 -14.57 25.71 16.18
C ALA A 345 -14.89 26.91 17.08
N GLU A 346 -14.98 28.13 16.51
CA GLU A 346 -15.40 29.34 17.24
C GLU A 346 -16.83 29.23 17.80
N HIS A 347 -17.69 28.46 17.13
CA HIS A 347 -19.05 28.16 17.58
C HIS A 347 -19.16 26.92 18.49
N GLY A 348 -18.03 26.45 19.02
CA GLY A 348 -17.98 25.36 20.01
C GLY A 348 -18.13 23.94 19.41
N VAL A 349 -18.08 23.79 18.10
CA VAL A 349 -18.13 22.48 17.44
C VAL A 349 -16.79 21.78 17.54
N LYS A 350 -16.76 20.52 17.95
CA LYS A 350 -15.56 19.69 17.91
C LYS A 350 -15.32 19.24 16.47
N VAL A 351 -14.49 19.94 15.74
CA VAL A 351 -14.26 19.77 14.31
C VAL A 351 -12.79 19.53 13.99
N ARG A 352 -12.53 18.72 12.98
CA ARG A 352 -11.19 18.52 12.40
C ARG A 352 -11.25 18.73 10.88
N TYR A 353 -10.13 19.20 10.35
CA TYR A 353 -9.90 19.36 8.93
C TYR A 353 -9.08 18.21 8.38
N LEU A 354 -9.46 17.70 7.21
CA LEU A 354 -8.77 16.61 6.52
C LEU A 354 -8.36 17.05 5.10
N HIS A 355 -7.05 17.12 4.82
CA HIS A 355 -6.52 17.55 3.51
C HIS A 355 -5.48 16.59 2.93
N SER A 356 -5.06 16.84 1.69
CA SER A 356 -4.14 15.97 0.94
C SER A 356 -2.73 15.87 1.52
N ASP A 357 -2.30 16.90 2.27
CA ASP A 357 -0.93 17.01 2.77
C ASP A 357 -0.76 16.32 4.14
N ILE A 358 -1.85 15.80 4.72
CA ILE A 358 -1.83 15.02 5.96
C ILE A 358 -1.23 13.65 5.68
N GLU A 359 -0.26 13.24 6.50
CA GLU A 359 0.36 11.92 6.40
C GLU A 359 -0.65 10.79 6.64
N THR A 360 -0.38 9.63 6.06
CA THR A 360 -1.30 8.48 6.14
C THR A 360 -1.59 8.06 7.58
N VAL A 361 -0.60 8.14 8.47
CA VAL A 361 -0.77 7.80 9.90
C VAL A 361 -1.73 8.77 10.58
N GLU A 362 -1.49 10.07 10.43
CA GLU A 362 -2.35 11.12 11.00
C GLU A 362 -3.78 11.02 10.47
N ARG A 363 -3.94 10.71 9.16
CA ARG A 363 -5.27 10.48 8.59
C ARG A 363 -6.02 9.33 9.28
N VAL A 364 -5.34 8.23 9.57
CA VAL A 364 -5.92 7.08 10.29
C VAL A 364 -6.33 7.49 11.70
N GLU A 365 -5.49 8.27 12.39
CA GLU A 365 -5.81 8.80 13.72
C GLU A 365 -7.04 9.72 13.70
N ILE A 366 -7.12 10.65 12.75
CA ILE A 366 -8.29 11.53 12.58
C ILE A 366 -9.57 10.70 12.39
N ILE A 367 -9.53 9.67 11.57
CA ILE A 367 -10.71 8.82 11.33
C ILE A 367 -11.08 8.00 12.57
N ARG A 368 -10.10 7.45 13.29
CA ARG A 368 -10.31 6.75 14.55
C ARG A 368 -10.95 7.67 15.60
N ASP A 369 -10.42 8.87 15.75
CA ASP A 369 -10.86 9.85 16.73
C ASP A 369 -12.27 10.39 16.43
N LEU A 370 -12.63 10.55 15.13
CA LEU A 370 -14.01 10.82 14.72
C LEU A 370 -14.95 9.70 15.19
N ARG A 371 -14.58 8.45 14.95
CA ARG A 371 -15.37 7.28 15.37
C ARG A 371 -15.47 7.17 16.90
N ALA A 372 -14.38 7.44 17.60
CA ALA A 372 -14.34 7.45 19.07
C ALA A 372 -15.10 8.64 19.70
N GLY A 373 -15.44 9.67 18.91
CA GLY A 373 -16.16 10.86 19.40
C GLY A 373 -15.28 11.89 20.09
N VAL A 374 -13.99 11.87 19.82
CA VAL A 374 -13.07 12.94 20.26
C VAL A 374 -13.47 14.25 19.59
N PHE A 375 -13.92 14.17 18.35
CA PHE A 375 -14.61 15.25 17.63
C PHE A 375 -15.83 14.70 16.87
N ASP A 376 -16.72 15.62 16.47
CA ASP A 376 -18.03 15.27 15.95
C ASP A 376 -18.13 15.51 14.43
N VAL A 377 -17.25 16.37 13.90
CA VAL A 377 -17.30 16.82 12.50
C VAL A 377 -15.93 16.70 11.86
N VAL A 378 -15.90 16.20 10.62
CA VAL A 378 -14.75 16.30 9.74
C VAL A 378 -15.12 17.12 8.51
N VAL A 379 -14.29 18.13 8.22
CA VAL A 379 -14.37 18.94 7.00
C VAL A 379 -13.25 18.50 6.06
N GLY A 380 -13.56 18.29 4.78
CA GLY A 380 -12.54 17.92 3.79
C GLY A 380 -12.96 18.23 2.36
N ILE A 381 -12.03 18.09 1.41
CA ILE A 381 -12.29 18.34 0.00
C ILE A 381 -12.82 17.06 -0.67
N ASN A 382 -11.95 16.16 -1.07
CA ASN A 382 -12.29 14.91 -1.78
C ASN A 382 -11.83 13.64 -1.04
N LEU A 383 -11.17 13.78 0.09
CA LEU A 383 -10.61 12.66 0.86
C LEU A 383 -11.66 11.83 1.60
N LEU A 384 -12.93 12.22 1.48
CA LEU A 384 -14.06 11.55 2.10
C LEU A 384 -14.79 10.57 1.15
N ARG A 385 -14.20 10.25 -0.02
CA ARG A 385 -14.85 9.41 -1.04
C ARG A 385 -14.58 7.91 -0.86
N GLU A 386 -13.34 7.46 -1.08
CA GLU A 386 -12.99 6.03 -1.05
C GLU A 386 -12.31 5.64 0.26
N GLY A 387 -12.42 4.35 0.62
CA GLY A 387 -11.67 3.75 1.72
C GLY A 387 -12.11 4.12 3.14
N LEU A 388 -13.27 4.77 3.33
CA LEU A 388 -13.80 5.10 4.65
C LEU A 388 -14.98 4.22 5.02
N ASP A 389 -14.91 3.63 6.21
CA ASP A 389 -15.97 2.85 6.83
C ASP A 389 -16.39 3.51 8.15
N LEU A 390 -17.43 4.35 8.09
CA LEU A 390 -17.87 5.23 9.17
C LEU A 390 -19.35 5.01 9.50
N PRO A 391 -19.72 3.93 10.20
CA PRO A 391 -21.11 3.66 10.54
C PRO A 391 -21.71 4.71 11.47
N GLU A 392 -20.89 5.50 12.16
CA GLU A 392 -21.31 6.57 13.07
C GLU A 392 -21.76 7.84 12.32
N VAL A 393 -21.43 7.96 11.03
CA VAL A 393 -21.78 9.13 10.21
C VAL A 393 -23.23 9.03 9.76
N SER A 394 -24.06 9.95 10.23
CA SER A 394 -25.46 10.08 9.85
C SER A 394 -25.72 11.22 8.87
N LEU A 395 -24.83 12.21 8.78
CA LEU A 395 -24.97 13.35 7.88
C LEU A 395 -23.74 13.54 7.00
N VAL A 396 -23.98 13.66 5.72
CA VAL A 396 -23.00 14.16 4.74
C VAL A 396 -23.53 15.48 4.17
N ALA A 397 -22.82 16.56 4.41
CA ALA A 397 -23.13 17.89 3.89
C ALA A 397 -22.18 18.24 2.73
N ILE A 398 -22.73 18.53 1.58
CA ILE A 398 -21.98 18.88 0.36
C ILE A 398 -22.24 20.34 0.05
N LEU A 399 -21.26 21.20 0.38
CA LEU A 399 -21.37 22.64 0.13
C LEU A 399 -21.10 22.95 -1.34
N ASP A 400 -21.77 23.98 -1.87
CA ASP A 400 -21.66 24.40 -3.27
C ASP A 400 -21.78 23.22 -4.24
N ALA A 401 -22.82 22.39 -4.07
CA ALA A 401 -23.03 21.19 -4.86
C ALA A 401 -23.35 21.48 -6.33
N ASP A 402 -23.80 22.70 -6.66
CA ASP A 402 -24.09 23.17 -8.01
C ASP A 402 -22.87 23.73 -8.79
N LYS A 403 -21.71 23.78 -8.17
CA LYS A 403 -20.47 24.19 -8.84
C LYS A 403 -19.87 23.00 -9.58
N GLU A 404 -20.29 22.83 -10.84
CA GLU A 404 -19.84 21.71 -11.66
C GLU A 404 -18.31 21.62 -11.77
N GLY A 405 -17.81 20.38 -11.80
CA GLY A 405 -16.40 20.07 -11.88
C GLY A 405 -16.12 18.64 -11.36
N PHE A 406 -14.86 18.26 -11.37
CA PHE A 406 -14.44 16.91 -10.96
C PHE A 406 -14.94 16.51 -9.56
N LEU A 407 -14.95 17.45 -8.61
CA LEU A 407 -15.40 17.22 -7.23
C LEU A 407 -16.92 17.15 -7.08
N ARG A 408 -17.68 17.59 -8.06
CA ARG A 408 -19.15 17.63 -8.10
C ARG A 408 -19.73 16.86 -9.30
N SER A 409 -18.95 16.00 -9.93
CA SER A 409 -19.44 15.04 -10.93
C SER A 409 -20.44 14.07 -10.29
N SER A 410 -21.35 13.50 -11.07
CA SER A 410 -22.34 12.52 -10.58
C SER A 410 -21.69 11.39 -9.81
N ARG A 411 -20.58 10.83 -10.31
CA ARG A 411 -19.79 9.78 -9.64
C ARG A 411 -19.28 10.24 -8.27
N SER A 412 -18.71 11.44 -8.21
CA SER A 412 -18.19 12.03 -6.97
C SER A 412 -19.30 12.25 -5.95
N LEU A 413 -20.46 12.72 -6.37
CA LEU A 413 -21.62 12.93 -5.51
C LEU A 413 -22.15 11.60 -4.96
N VAL A 414 -22.36 10.57 -5.81
CA VAL A 414 -22.80 9.25 -5.36
C VAL A 414 -21.85 8.66 -4.34
N GLN A 415 -20.54 8.74 -4.57
CA GLN A 415 -19.53 8.23 -3.62
C GLN A 415 -19.58 8.97 -2.27
N THR A 416 -19.75 10.27 -2.31
CA THR A 416 -19.80 11.10 -1.09
C THR A 416 -21.10 10.88 -0.32
N ILE A 417 -22.26 10.89 -0.99
CA ILE A 417 -23.58 10.58 -0.43
C ILE A 417 -23.54 9.21 0.27
N GLY A 418 -22.94 8.22 -0.39
CA GLY A 418 -22.83 6.85 0.10
C GLY A 418 -22.08 6.70 1.43
N ARG A 419 -21.33 7.72 1.91
CA ARG A 419 -20.69 7.67 3.24
C ARG A 419 -21.70 7.61 4.39
N ALA A 420 -22.90 8.14 4.24
CA ALA A 420 -23.96 8.05 5.23
C ALA A 420 -24.81 6.77 5.10
N ALA A 421 -24.59 5.92 4.10
CA ALA A 421 -25.42 4.74 3.83
C ALA A 421 -25.27 3.58 4.85
N ARG A 422 -24.39 3.72 5.83
CA ARG A 422 -24.18 2.73 6.90
C ARG A 422 -24.85 3.10 8.22
N ASN A 423 -25.48 4.26 8.26
CA ASN A 423 -26.24 4.72 9.40
C ASN A 423 -27.75 4.59 9.13
N LEU A 424 -28.51 4.20 10.15
CA LEU A 424 -29.98 4.09 10.06
C LEU A 424 -30.64 5.44 9.73
N ASN A 425 -30.06 6.53 10.25
CA ASN A 425 -30.52 7.91 10.07
C ASN A 425 -29.75 8.64 8.95
N GLY A 426 -29.15 7.87 8.01
CA GLY A 426 -28.30 8.42 6.96
C GLY A 426 -29.03 9.45 6.10
N THR A 427 -28.45 10.66 6.02
CA THR A 427 -28.95 11.78 5.24
C THR A 427 -27.79 12.45 4.50
N ALA A 428 -28.04 12.91 3.28
CA ALA A 428 -27.13 13.77 2.55
C ALA A 428 -27.83 15.09 2.23
N ILE A 429 -27.16 16.21 2.52
CA ILE A 429 -27.66 17.54 2.16
C ILE A 429 -26.75 18.13 1.08
N LEU A 430 -27.34 18.46 -0.05
CA LEU A 430 -26.72 19.15 -1.16
C LEU A 430 -27.07 20.64 -1.10
N TYR A 431 -26.11 21.47 -0.74
CA TYR A 431 -26.33 22.92 -0.75
C TYR A 431 -26.10 23.47 -2.15
N ALA A 432 -27.17 23.94 -2.77
CA ALA A 432 -27.17 24.37 -4.16
C ALA A 432 -28.28 25.41 -4.40
N ASP A 433 -28.01 26.41 -5.23
CA ASP A 433 -29.03 27.35 -5.68
C ASP A 433 -29.77 26.85 -6.95
N ARG A 434 -29.19 25.87 -7.63
CA ARG A 434 -29.81 25.17 -8.77
C ARG A 434 -29.43 23.68 -8.79
N VAL A 435 -30.33 22.84 -9.25
CA VAL A 435 -30.03 21.40 -9.45
C VAL A 435 -29.36 21.22 -10.80
N THR A 436 -28.11 20.75 -10.81
CA THR A 436 -27.36 20.45 -12.03
C THR A 436 -27.66 19.04 -12.52
N ASP A 437 -27.24 18.73 -13.76
CA ASP A 437 -27.42 17.37 -14.32
C ASP A 437 -26.64 16.33 -13.51
N SER A 438 -25.43 16.66 -13.03
CA SER A 438 -24.65 15.80 -12.15
C SER A 438 -25.34 15.51 -10.82
N MET A 439 -25.99 16.52 -10.21
CA MET A 439 -26.78 16.34 -9.00
C MET A 439 -28.01 15.46 -9.28
N ARG A 440 -28.75 15.74 -10.36
CA ARG A 440 -29.92 14.95 -10.75
C ARG A 440 -29.56 13.48 -10.92
N ALA A 441 -28.52 13.19 -11.71
CA ALA A 441 -28.07 11.82 -11.92
C ALA A 441 -27.64 11.11 -10.61
N ALA A 442 -27.02 11.84 -9.68
CA ALA A 442 -26.62 11.27 -8.38
C ALA A 442 -27.83 10.99 -7.48
N MET A 443 -28.81 11.88 -7.46
CA MET A 443 -30.05 11.73 -6.71
C MET A 443 -30.87 10.55 -7.26
N ASP A 444 -31.10 10.50 -8.57
CA ASP A 444 -31.86 9.45 -9.23
C ASP A 444 -31.24 8.06 -8.96
N GLU A 445 -29.91 7.96 -9.02
CA GLU A 445 -29.21 6.70 -8.73
C GLU A 445 -29.31 6.31 -7.25
N THR A 446 -29.22 7.27 -6.34
CA THR A 446 -29.37 7.03 -4.89
C THR A 446 -30.79 6.55 -4.57
N ASP A 447 -31.80 7.20 -5.15
CA ASP A 447 -33.22 6.86 -4.97
C ASP A 447 -33.52 5.49 -5.59
N ARG A 448 -32.97 5.17 -6.76
CA ARG A 448 -33.09 3.85 -7.38
C ARG A 448 -32.55 2.74 -6.46
N ARG A 449 -31.35 2.93 -5.90
CA ARG A 449 -30.74 1.96 -4.96
C ARG A 449 -31.57 1.83 -3.70
N ARG A 450 -32.05 2.94 -3.15
CA ARG A 450 -32.89 2.98 -1.99
C ARG A 450 -34.19 2.18 -2.20
N ALA A 451 -34.90 2.46 -3.28
CA ALA A 451 -36.14 1.75 -3.63
C ALA A 451 -35.94 0.24 -3.80
N LYS A 452 -34.84 -0.16 -4.45
CA LYS A 452 -34.47 -1.58 -4.63
C LYS A 452 -34.24 -2.28 -3.29
N GLN A 453 -33.55 -1.62 -2.35
CA GLN A 453 -33.28 -2.15 -1.01
C GLN A 453 -34.59 -2.23 -0.19
N GLU A 454 -35.43 -1.20 -0.22
CA GLU A 454 -36.70 -1.17 0.49
C GLU A 454 -37.65 -2.27 0.01
N THR A 455 -37.76 -2.45 -1.31
CA THR A 455 -38.53 -3.54 -1.92
C THR A 455 -38.04 -4.91 -1.44
N PHE A 456 -36.72 -5.11 -1.42
CA PHE A 456 -36.13 -6.36 -0.95
C PHE A 456 -36.39 -6.59 0.54
N ASN A 457 -36.25 -5.55 1.36
CA ASN A 457 -36.52 -5.63 2.80
C ASN A 457 -37.96 -6.05 3.07
N LEU A 458 -38.93 -5.43 2.38
CA LEU A 458 -40.36 -5.77 2.49
C LEU A 458 -40.64 -7.21 2.09
N ALA A 459 -40.09 -7.66 0.95
CA ALA A 459 -40.28 -9.00 0.43
C ALA A 459 -39.73 -10.10 1.34
N HIS A 460 -38.67 -9.81 2.11
CA HIS A 460 -37.99 -10.78 2.96
C HIS A 460 -38.21 -10.53 4.47
N GLY A 461 -39.04 -9.56 4.84
CA GLY A 461 -39.30 -9.23 6.24
C GLY A 461 -38.06 -8.72 6.99
N ILE A 462 -37.12 -8.08 6.30
CA ILE A 462 -35.88 -7.58 6.87
C ILE A 462 -36.13 -6.21 7.49
N VAL A 463 -35.80 -6.09 8.78
CA VAL A 463 -35.76 -4.81 9.47
C VAL A 463 -34.33 -4.26 9.43
N PRO A 464 -34.10 -3.05 8.92
CA PRO A 464 -32.77 -2.43 8.88
C PRO A 464 -32.12 -2.40 10.25
N ARG A 465 -30.85 -2.82 10.33
CA ARG A 465 -30.07 -2.83 11.57
C ARG A 465 -28.77 -2.06 11.38
N GLY A 466 -28.47 -1.17 12.33
CA GLY A 466 -27.21 -0.46 12.37
C GLY A 466 -26.02 -1.42 12.51
N VAL A 467 -24.90 -1.07 11.90
CA VAL A 467 -23.66 -1.81 12.04
C VAL A 467 -22.86 -1.21 13.19
N GLU A 468 -22.72 -1.96 14.27
CA GLU A 468 -21.78 -1.61 15.34
C GLU A 468 -20.43 -2.26 15.04
N LYS A 469 -19.40 -1.45 14.84
CA LYS A 469 -18.05 -1.91 14.58
C LYS A 469 -17.13 -1.39 15.67
N GLN A 470 -16.47 -2.30 16.38
CA GLN A 470 -15.47 -1.91 17.37
C GLN A 470 -14.42 -1.00 16.74
N VAL A 471 -14.08 0.08 17.42
CA VAL A 471 -12.96 0.95 17.06
C VAL A 471 -11.70 0.20 17.45
N ARG A 472 -11.07 -0.48 16.49
CA ARG A 472 -9.76 -1.12 16.68
C ARG A 472 -8.67 -0.18 16.18
N ASP A 473 -7.53 -0.17 16.85
CA ASP A 473 -6.34 0.48 16.30
C ASP A 473 -5.95 -0.25 15.02
N MET A 474 -6.07 0.41 13.86
CA MET A 474 -5.73 -0.18 12.57
C MET A 474 -4.22 -0.33 12.35
N ILE A 475 -3.42 0.08 13.31
CA ILE A 475 -1.95 0.02 13.27
C ILE A 475 -1.47 -0.83 14.45
N ASP A 476 -1.80 -2.12 14.43
CA ASP A 476 -1.04 -3.10 15.21
C ASP A 476 0.36 -3.21 14.56
N GLY A 477 1.33 -2.46 15.07
CA GLY A 477 2.71 -2.52 14.60
C GLY A 477 3.52 -1.21 14.63
N VAL A 478 2.87 -0.06 14.81
CA VAL A 478 3.59 1.18 15.13
C VAL A 478 3.26 1.59 16.56
N TYR A 479 3.92 0.93 17.49
CA TYR A 479 3.91 1.35 18.88
C TYR A 479 4.70 2.66 18.99
N ASP A 480 3.99 3.79 19.17
CA ASP A 480 4.61 5.03 19.62
C ASP A 480 4.58 5.07 21.15
N PRO A 481 5.73 4.86 21.81
CA PRO A 481 5.82 4.88 23.28
C PRO A 481 5.36 6.21 23.89
N LYS A 482 5.52 7.31 23.16
CA LYS A 482 5.14 8.65 23.63
C LYS A 482 3.62 8.86 23.66
N HIS A 483 2.90 8.26 22.71
CA HIS A 483 1.44 8.35 22.66
C HIS A 483 0.78 7.43 23.70
N ALA A 484 1.30 6.21 23.87
CA ALA A 484 0.85 5.30 24.93
C ALA A 484 1.08 5.85 26.34
N ALA A 485 2.22 6.56 26.55
CA ALA A 485 2.53 7.21 27.82
C ALA A 485 1.57 8.37 28.15
N ARG A 486 1.16 9.16 27.14
CA ARG A 486 0.16 10.23 27.32
C ARG A 486 -1.21 9.70 27.70
N LEU A 487 -1.64 8.59 27.11
CA LEU A 487 -2.93 7.95 27.43
C LEU A 487 -2.92 7.26 28.79
N ALA A 488 -1.77 6.72 29.22
CA ALA A 488 -1.60 6.06 30.51
C ALA A 488 -1.34 7.03 31.67
N GLY A 489 -1.15 8.33 31.39
CA GLY A 489 -0.76 9.33 32.40
C GLY A 489 0.61 9.09 33.03
N VAL A 490 1.47 8.32 32.37
CA VAL A 490 2.80 7.95 32.86
C VAL A 490 3.86 8.76 32.11
N ASP A 491 4.56 9.62 32.82
CA ASP A 491 5.64 10.42 32.26
C ASP A 491 6.99 9.69 32.45
N TYR A 492 7.43 8.99 31.41
CA TYR A 492 8.68 8.22 31.43
C TYR A 492 9.94 9.08 31.47
N GLU A 493 9.87 10.36 31.13
CA GLU A 493 11.02 11.28 31.16
C GLU A 493 11.42 11.67 32.59
N VAL A 494 10.51 11.48 33.56
CA VAL A 494 10.72 11.81 34.98
C VAL A 494 11.05 10.59 35.84
N MET A 495 11.04 9.39 35.25
CA MET A 495 11.31 8.14 35.99
C MET A 495 12.80 7.88 36.19
N GLY A 496 13.21 7.62 37.43
CA GLY A 496 14.57 7.16 37.74
C GLY A 496 14.81 5.71 37.29
N GLU A 497 16.07 5.32 37.02
CA GLU A 497 16.49 4.01 36.47
C GLU A 497 15.81 2.79 37.13
N LYS A 498 15.66 2.82 38.47
CA LYS A 498 15.00 1.71 39.20
C LYS A 498 13.49 1.62 38.92
N GLN A 499 12.83 2.75 38.67
CA GLN A 499 11.41 2.79 38.33
C GLN A 499 11.19 2.33 36.88
N VAL A 500 12.05 2.73 35.96
CA VAL A 500 12.05 2.29 34.58
C VAL A 500 12.24 0.76 34.49
N SER A 501 13.21 0.22 35.23
CA SER A 501 13.45 -1.24 35.27
C SER A 501 12.27 -2.03 35.84
N LYS A 502 11.55 -1.46 36.81
CA LYS A 502 10.35 -2.09 37.39
C LYS A 502 9.17 -2.05 36.43
N GLU A 503 9.03 -0.96 35.70
CA GLU A 503 7.97 -0.79 34.70
C GLU A 503 8.19 -1.67 33.46
N ILE A 504 9.43 -1.81 33.00
CA ILE A 504 9.80 -2.77 31.93
C ILE A 504 9.37 -4.19 32.31
N LYS A 505 9.71 -4.64 33.53
CA LYS A 505 9.31 -5.98 34.01
C LYS A 505 7.79 -6.14 34.12
N ARG A 506 7.07 -5.07 34.47
CA ARG A 506 5.59 -5.08 34.52
C ARG A 506 5.00 -5.23 33.12
N LEU A 507 5.50 -4.46 32.16
CA LEU A 507 5.06 -4.49 30.76
C LEU A 507 5.40 -5.82 30.08
N GLU A 508 6.60 -6.37 30.32
CA GLU A 508 6.97 -7.71 29.85
C GLU A 508 6.02 -8.79 30.38
N LYS A 509 5.66 -8.72 31.67
CA LYS A 509 4.71 -9.67 32.25
C LYS A 509 3.31 -9.55 31.62
N MET A 510 2.82 -8.34 31.40
CA MET A 510 1.54 -8.10 30.71
C MET A 510 1.59 -8.62 29.27
N MET A 511 2.66 -8.35 28.55
CA MET A 511 2.86 -8.84 27.18
C MET A 511 2.82 -10.38 27.13
N PHE A 512 3.46 -11.06 28.09
CA PHE A 512 3.42 -12.52 28.19
C PHE A 512 2.01 -13.05 28.55
N GLU A 513 1.26 -12.34 29.38
CA GLU A 513 -0.11 -12.73 29.73
C GLU A 513 -1.07 -12.56 28.53
N HIS A 514 -0.99 -11.44 27.79
CA HIS A 514 -1.78 -11.23 26.58
C HIS A 514 -1.39 -12.23 25.46
N ALA A 515 -0.11 -12.49 25.26
CA ALA A 515 0.35 -13.51 24.31
C ALA A 515 -0.13 -14.93 24.66
N LYS A 516 -0.22 -15.26 25.95
CA LYS A 516 -0.73 -16.55 26.44
C LYS A 516 -2.24 -16.69 26.21
N ASN A 517 -2.96 -15.59 26.24
CA ASN A 517 -4.42 -15.54 26.03
C ASN A 517 -4.79 -15.35 24.54
N LEU A 518 -3.81 -15.31 23.62
CA LEU A 518 -4.02 -15.01 22.18
C LEU A 518 -4.72 -13.66 21.93
N GLU A 519 -4.57 -12.73 22.84
CA GLU A 519 -5.02 -11.35 22.72
C GLU A 519 -3.86 -10.52 22.11
N PHE A 520 -3.76 -10.53 20.76
CA PHE A 520 -2.77 -9.77 20.02
C PHE A 520 -3.29 -8.40 19.60
#